data_cde2cd5f27b3175c1056c0712767c462
#
_entry.id   cde2cd5f27b3175c1056c0712767c462
#
_cell.length_a   1.000
_cell.length_b   1.000
_cell.length_c   1.000
_cell.angle_alpha   90.00
_cell.angle_beta   90.00
_cell.angle_gamma   90.00
#
_symmetry.space_group_name_H-M   'P 1'
#
loop_
_entity.id
_entity.type
_entity.pdbx_description
1 polymer ?
#
loop_
_entity_poly.entity_id
_entity_poly.type
_entity_poly.pdbx_seq_one_letter_code
_entity_poly.pdbx_strand_id
1 'polypeptide(L)'
;MNTPWHTAWQGADIVVFRNDTEVDRFDSALIERVIFVHRGAGNTPGDLVLAIVELPDAHLILPADTGFAGRVHFERLSFWAQRQCVYWAREQSAVLPQRSRGVMRLFRSSALEYTRLPRPELDAKLGQWSLVGPQTWEQRKWLRIAQSQAFSNTTLPGELTQPPVKKRA
;
A
#
# COMPACT_ATOMS: atom_id res chain seq x y z
N MET A 1 -17.53 -13.25 -5.73
CA MET A 1 -16.48 -14.23 -5.39
C MET A 1 -15.92 -13.84 -4.04
N ASN A 2 -16.12 -14.66 -3.01
CA ASN A 2 -15.49 -14.41 -1.73
C ASN A 2 -13.99 -14.59 -1.86
N THR A 3 -13.24 -13.54 -1.69
CA THR A 3 -11.79 -13.62 -1.60
C THR A 3 -11.42 -14.37 -0.33
N PRO A 4 -10.61 -15.41 -0.41
CA PRO A 4 -10.31 -16.23 0.76
C PRO A 4 -9.47 -15.47 1.79
N TRP A 5 -8.89 -14.31 1.42
CA TRP A 5 -7.99 -13.53 2.26
C TRP A 5 -8.63 -12.21 2.68
N HIS A 6 -8.55 -11.88 3.96
CA HIS A 6 -8.90 -10.55 4.45
C HIS A 6 -8.06 -10.17 5.69
N THR A 7 -8.03 -8.90 6.01
CA THR A 7 -7.36 -8.39 7.21
C THR A 7 -8.37 -7.67 8.11
N ALA A 8 -8.16 -7.73 9.42
CA ALA A 8 -8.97 -7.03 10.39
C ALA A 8 -8.10 -6.44 11.51
N TRP A 9 -8.53 -5.30 12.06
CA TRP A 9 -7.97 -4.75 13.29
C TRP A 9 -8.51 -5.51 14.49
N GLN A 10 -7.62 -5.93 15.40
CA GLN A 10 -7.96 -6.43 16.72
C GLN A 10 -7.08 -5.73 17.76
N GLY A 11 -7.60 -4.69 18.39
CA GLY A 11 -6.80 -3.83 19.25
C GLY A 11 -5.72 -3.08 18.46
N ALA A 12 -4.46 -3.25 18.82
CA ALA A 12 -3.31 -2.70 18.10
C ALA A 12 -2.83 -3.60 16.95
N ASP A 13 -3.30 -4.84 16.90
CA ASP A 13 -2.85 -5.82 15.93
C ASP A 13 -3.65 -5.76 14.63
N ILE A 14 -2.97 -6.09 13.55
CA ILE A 14 -3.59 -6.45 12.28
C ILE A 14 -3.52 -7.96 12.12
N VAL A 15 -4.68 -8.58 11.95
CA VAL A 15 -4.82 -10.02 11.81
C VAL A 15 -5.12 -10.37 10.38
N VAL A 16 -4.42 -11.36 9.85
CA VAL A 16 -4.62 -11.90 8.51
C VAL A 16 -5.44 -13.18 8.59
N PHE A 17 -6.52 -13.23 7.84
CA PHE A 17 -7.42 -14.38 7.78
C PHE A 17 -7.40 -15.02 6.41
N ARG A 18 -7.54 -16.35 6.41
CA ARG A 18 -7.85 -17.16 5.23
C ARG A 18 -9.11 -17.99 5.51
N ASN A 19 -10.18 -17.77 4.75
CA ASN A 19 -11.46 -18.44 4.96
C ASN A 19 -11.91 -18.36 6.43
N ASP A 20 -11.87 -17.14 7.00
CA ASP A 20 -12.22 -16.83 8.39
C ASP A 20 -11.32 -17.50 9.47
N THR A 21 -10.25 -18.16 9.06
CA THR A 21 -9.25 -18.70 9.98
C THR A 21 -8.05 -17.75 10.05
N GLU A 22 -7.65 -17.38 11.27
CA GLU A 22 -6.45 -16.59 11.51
C GLU A 22 -5.21 -17.37 11.08
N VAL A 23 -4.38 -16.77 10.22
CA VAL A 23 -3.15 -17.38 9.70
C VAL A 23 -1.90 -16.61 10.10
N ASP A 24 -2.02 -15.31 10.39
CA ASP A 24 -0.93 -14.49 10.89
C ASP A 24 -1.47 -13.27 11.65
N ARG A 25 -0.61 -12.68 12.48
CA ARG A 25 -0.90 -11.50 13.29
C ARG A 25 0.36 -10.67 13.47
N PHE A 26 0.24 -9.36 13.39
CA PHE A 26 1.36 -8.46 13.63
C PHE A 26 0.91 -7.14 14.24
N ASP A 27 1.75 -6.57 15.10
CA ASP A 27 1.50 -5.27 15.71
C ASP A 27 1.61 -4.16 14.66
N SER A 28 0.58 -3.33 14.56
CA SER A 28 0.57 -2.19 13.64
C SER A 28 1.65 -1.14 13.97
N ALA A 29 2.12 -1.08 15.21
CA ALA A 29 3.21 -0.20 15.62
C ALA A 29 4.55 -0.58 15.00
N LEU A 30 4.74 -1.86 14.63
CA LEU A 30 5.95 -2.37 14.00
C LEU A 30 6.00 -2.12 12.48
N ILE A 31 4.93 -1.66 11.88
CA ILE A 31 4.92 -1.39 10.43
C ILE A 31 5.85 -0.22 10.15
N GLU A 32 6.90 -0.47 9.38
CA GLU A 32 7.82 0.56 8.91
C GLU A 32 7.27 1.26 7.67
N ARG A 33 6.81 0.46 6.69
CA ARG A 33 6.31 0.94 5.42
C ARG A 33 5.28 -0.02 4.83
N VAL A 34 4.33 0.52 4.07
CA VAL A 34 3.38 -0.23 3.27
C VAL A 34 3.50 0.21 1.82
N ILE A 35 3.70 -0.71 0.91
CA ILE A 35 3.82 -0.44 -0.52
C ILE A 35 2.65 -1.08 -1.24
N PHE A 36 1.78 -0.26 -1.82
CA PHE A 36 0.73 -0.73 -2.70
C PHE A 36 1.26 -0.86 -4.13
N VAL A 37 1.21 -2.06 -4.67
CA VAL A 37 1.63 -2.35 -6.05
C VAL A 37 0.41 -2.38 -6.95
N HIS A 38 0.44 -1.60 -8.02
CA HIS A 38 -0.68 -1.44 -8.93
C HIS A 38 -0.28 -1.63 -10.40
N ARG A 39 -1.26 -2.03 -11.22
CA ARG A 39 -1.17 -2.04 -12.68
C ARG A 39 -1.62 -0.70 -13.24
N GLY A 40 -1.22 -0.43 -14.47
CA GLY A 40 -1.68 0.76 -15.17
C GLY A 40 -1.42 2.05 -14.38
N ALA A 41 -2.43 2.89 -14.29
CA ALA A 41 -2.36 4.15 -13.57
C ALA A 41 -2.66 4.03 -12.06
N GLY A 42 -3.13 2.87 -11.59
CA GLY A 42 -3.55 2.66 -10.20
C GLY A 42 -4.75 3.52 -9.82
N ASN A 43 -5.69 3.71 -10.75
CA ASN A 43 -6.81 4.63 -10.60
C ASN A 43 -8.02 4.01 -9.94
N THR A 44 -8.15 2.71 -10.06
CA THR A 44 -9.29 1.95 -9.55
C THR A 44 -8.83 0.92 -8.53
N PRO A 45 -9.70 0.48 -7.62
CA PRO A 45 -9.37 -0.63 -6.71
C PRO A 45 -8.95 -1.90 -7.44
N GLY A 46 -9.48 -2.13 -8.66
CA GLY A 46 -9.12 -3.27 -9.49
C GLY A 46 -7.71 -3.21 -10.09
N ASP A 47 -7.08 -2.03 -10.08
CA ASP A 47 -5.67 -1.88 -10.52
C ASP A 47 -4.68 -2.38 -9.45
N LEU A 48 -5.11 -2.51 -8.19
CA LEU A 48 -4.26 -2.97 -7.11
C LEU A 48 -3.93 -4.46 -7.32
N VAL A 49 -2.65 -4.81 -7.24
CA VAL A 49 -2.15 -6.18 -7.41
C VAL A 49 -1.87 -6.83 -6.07
N LEU A 50 -1.14 -6.12 -5.21
CA LEU A 50 -0.77 -6.59 -3.88
C LEU A 50 -0.36 -5.41 -2.99
N ALA A 51 -0.29 -5.66 -1.70
CA ALA A 51 0.38 -4.80 -0.75
C ALA A 51 1.57 -5.52 -0.13
N ILE A 52 2.69 -4.80 0.03
CA ILE A 52 3.86 -5.27 0.78
C ILE A 52 3.90 -4.48 2.07
N VAL A 53 3.83 -5.17 3.20
CA VAL A 53 3.98 -4.58 4.53
C VAL A 53 5.37 -4.90 5.03
N GLU A 54 6.15 -3.87 5.33
CA GLU A 54 7.50 -4.00 5.88
C GLU A 54 7.46 -3.93 7.40
N LEU A 55 7.97 -4.98 8.02
CA LEU A 55 8.22 -5.11 9.45
C LEU A 55 9.74 -5.14 9.68
N PRO A 56 10.25 -4.93 10.90
CA PRO A 56 11.69 -4.97 11.19
C PRO A 56 12.38 -6.27 10.79
N ASP A 57 11.67 -7.39 10.85
CA ASP A 57 12.17 -8.74 10.61
C ASP A 57 11.70 -9.39 9.30
N ALA A 58 10.63 -8.89 8.72
CA ALA A 58 9.95 -9.55 7.61
C ALA A 58 9.25 -8.59 6.65
N HIS A 59 8.96 -9.10 5.45
CA HIS A 59 8.00 -8.55 4.52
C HIS A 59 6.76 -9.43 4.44
N LEU A 60 5.59 -8.83 4.55
CA LEU A 60 4.32 -9.50 4.36
C LEU A 60 3.76 -9.13 3.01
N ILE A 61 3.52 -10.11 2.16
CA ILE A 61 2.90 -9.93 0.85
C ILE A 61 1.42 -10.27 0.98
N LEU A 62 0.57 -9.27 0.81
CA LEU A 62 -0.88 -9.38 0.92
C LEU A 62 -1.50 -9.27 -0.48
N PRO A 63 -2.28 -10.26 -0.92
CA PRO A 63 -3.00 -10.17 -2.19
C PRO A 63 -3.93 -8.97 -2.23
N ALA A 64 -4.09 -8.35 -3.39
CA ALA A 64 -5.02 -7.25 -3.58
C ALA A 64 -6.47 -7.65 -3.34
N ASP A 65 -6.75 -8.91 -3.54
CA ASP A 65 -8.07 -9.50 -3.30
C ASP A 65 -8.47 -9.56 -1.83
N THR A 66 -7.54 -9.25 -0.91
CA THR A 66 -7.94 -8.92 0.46
C THR A 66 -8.88 -7.72 0.47
N GLY A 67 -9.09 -7.22 -0.72
CA GLY A 67 -10.12 -6.29 -1.08
C GLY A 67 -9.83 -4.88 -0.61
N PHE A 68 -10.84 -4.08 -0.76
CA PHE A 68 -10.87 -2.71 -0.28
C PHE A 68 -10.56 -2.60 1.22
N ALA A 69 -10.94 -3.62 2.01
CA ALA A 69 -10.75 -3.64 3.46
C ALA A 69 -9.27 -3.60 3.88
N GLY A 70 -8.42 -4.39 3.24
CA GLY A 70 -6.97 -4.40 3.55
C GLY A 70 -6.33 -3.04 3.32
N ARG A 71 -6.63 -2.38 2.19
CA ARG A 71 -6.15 -1.04 1.90
C ARG A 71 -6.59 -0.03 2.96
N VAL A 72 -7.86 -0.05 3.34
CA VAL A 72 -8.41 0.88 4.34
C VAL A 72 -7.71 0.74 5.68
N HIS A 73 -7.35 -0.47 6.10
CA HIS A 73 -6.60 -0.67 7.34
C HIS A 73 -5.26 0.06 7.32
N PHE A 74 -4.50 -0.07 6.25
CA PHE A 74 -3.17 0.57 6.15
C PHE A 74 -3.28 2.09 5.96
N GLU A 75 -4.29 2.58 5.25
CA GLU A 75 -4.53 4.02 5.13
C GLU A 75 -4.91 4.65 6.46
N ARG A 76 -5.58 3.92 7.35
CA ARG A 76 -5.87 4.37 8.72
C ARG A 76 -4.60 4.65 9.53
N LEU A 77 -3.52 3.91 9.31
CA LEU A 77 -2.23 4.21 9.95
C LEU A 77 -1.72 5.60 9.60
N SER A 78 -1.89 6.03 8.36
CA SER A 78 -1.49 7.39 7.95
C SER A 78 -2.39 8.46 8.57
N PHE A 79 -3.66 8.19 8.70
CA PHE A 79 -4.63 9.16 9.20
C PHE A 79 -4.67 9.22 10.74
N TRP A 80 -4.96 8.10 11.39
CA TRP A 80 -5.21 8.06 12.85
C TRP A 80 -3.94 8.05 13.67
N ALA A 81 -2.91 7.36 13.22
CA ALA A 81 -1.61 7.31 13.89
C ALA A 81 -0.65 8.41 13.43
N GLN A 82 -1.07 9.29 12.53
CA GLN A 82 -0.24 10.35 11.90
C GLN A 82 1.08 9.79 11.33
N ARG A 83 1.04 8.56 10.82
CA ARG A 83 2.20 7.86 10.26
C ARG A 83 2.14 7.88 8.74
N GLN A 84 3.04 8.63 8.13
CA GLN A 84 3.17 8.68 6.68
C GLN A 84 4.02 7.51 6.17
N CYS A 85 3.45 6.32 6.19
CA CYS A 85 4.16 5.08 5.84
C CYS A 85 3.63 4.41 4.55
N VAL A 86 2.61 4.97 3.89
CA VAL A 86 2.00 4.37 2.70
C VAL A 86 2.64 4.91 1.43
N TYR A 87 3.15 3.99 0.61
CA TYR A 87 3.81 4.25 -0.67
C TYR A 87 3.12 3.49 -1.79
N TRP A 88 3.39 3.89 -3.02
CA TRP A 88 2.84 3.29 -4.22
C TRP A 88 3.96 2.93 -5.19
N ALA A 89 3.83 1.76 -5.79
CA ALA A 89 4.71 1.31 -6.86
C ALA A 89 3.90 0.77 -8.03
N ARG A 90 4.36 1.05 -9.24
CA ARG A 90 3.79 0.41 -10.42
C ARG A 90 4.34 -1.01 -10.54
N GLU A 91 3.47 -1.98 -10.86
CA GLU A 91 3.91 -3.33 -11.15
C GLU A 91 4.96 -3.31 -12.28
N GLN A 92 6.15 -3.76 -11.96
CA GLN A 92 7.24 -3.86 -12.91
C GLN A 92 7.48 -5.34 -13.23
N SER A 93 6.93 -5.79 -14.34
CA SER A 93 7.14 -7.17 -14.83
C SER A 93 8.60 -7.50 -15.14
N ALA A 94 9.46 -6.49 -15.33
CA ALA A 94 10.87 -6.64 -15.66
C ALA A 94 11.81 -6.72 -14.44
N VAL A 95 11.38 -6.27 -13.25
CA VAL A 95 12.24 -6.21 -12.06
C VAL A 95 12.07 -7.41 -11.14
N LEU A 96 11.03 -8.19 -11.35
CA LEU A 96 10.88 -9.46 -10.66
C LEU A 96 11.81 -10.47 -11.32
N PRO A 97 12.86 -10.94 -10.64
CA PRO A 97 13.84 -11.82 -11.25
C PRO A 97 13.14 -13.09 -11.75
N GLN A 98 13.33 -13.37 -13.02
CA GLN A 98 12.69 -14.49 -13.71
C GLN A 98 13.04 -15.88 -13.14
N ARG A 99 13.85 -15.99 -12.09
CA ARG A 99 14.42 -17.27 -11.66
C ARG A 99 14.47 -17.59 -10.16
N SER A 100 13.93 -16.81 -9.26
CA SER A 100 13.81 -17.33 -7.89
C SER A 100 12.51 -18.13 -7.78
N ARG A 101 12.62 -19.43 -7.65
CA ARG A 101 11.48 -20.37 -7.62
C ARG A 101 10.42 -20.07 -6.56
N GLY A 102 10.73 -19.31 -5.52
CA GLY A 102 9.80 -18.92 -4.47
C GLY A 102 8.96 -17.69 -4.84
N VAL A 103 9.59 -16.57 -5.14
CA VAL A 103 8.91 -15.27 -5.35
C VAL A 103 8.19 -15.20 -6.70
N MET A 104 8.71 -15.86 -7.75
CA MET A 104 8.06 -15.92 -9.06
C MET A 104 6.74 -16.69 -9.06
N ARG A 105 6.57 -17.65 -8.15
CA ARG A 105 5.31 -18.38 -8.01
C ARG A 105 4.18 -17.48 -7.51
N LEU A 106 4.49 -16.48 -6.68
CA LEU A 106 3.55 -15.51 -6.16
C LEU A 106 2.97 -14.59 -7.25
N PHE A 107 3.76 -14.29 -8.29
CA PHE A 107 3.36 -13.33 -9.33
C PHE A 107 2.83 -13.98 -10.61
N ARG A 108 3.01 -15.28 -10.78
CA ARG A 108 2.49 -16.05 -11.93
C ARG A 108 1.22 -16.81 -11.64
N SER A 109 0.87 -17.02 -10.39
CA SER A 109 -0.37 -17.69 -10.03
C SER A 109 -1.53 -16.71 -10.22
N SER A 110 -2.60 -17.15 -10.85
CA SER A 110 -3.86 -16.42 -10.94
C SER A 110 -4.50 -16.16 -9.57
N ALA A 111 -3.99 -16.76 -8.51
CA ALA A 111 -4.35 -16.54 -7.12
C ALA A 111 -3.09 -16.24 -6.34
N LEU A 112 -2.85 -14.95 -6.07
CA LEU A 112 -1.83 -14.51 -5.12
C LEU A 112 -2.22 -15.01 -3.72
N GLU A 113 -1.28 -15.63 -3.01
CA GLU A 113 -1.48 -16.05 -1.63
C GLU A 113 -0.68 -15.14 -0.69
N TYR A 114 -1.19 -14.97 0.54
CA TYR A 114 -0.44 -14.35 1.61
C TYR A 114 0.89 -15.07 1.81
N THR A 115 1.96 -14.28 1.98
CA THR A 115 3.30 -14.82 2.22
C THR A 115 4.06 -13.92 3.16
N ARG A 116 4.74 -14.51 4.15
CA ARG A 116 5.71 -13.85 5.02
C ARG A 116 7.11 -14.25 4.59
N LEU A 117 7.95 -13.28 4.26
CA LEU A 117 9.34 -13.46 3.79
C LEU A 117 10.30 -12.78 4.77
N PRO A 118 11.47 -13.38 5.05
CA PRO A 118 12.55 -12.69 5.75
C PRO A 118 13.00 -11.43 4.99
N ARG A 119 13.35 -10.37 5.72
CA ARG A 119 13.78 -9.07 5.12
C ARG A 119 14.78 -9.21 3.96
N PRO A 120 15.91 -9.96 4.12
CA PRO A 120 16.95 -10.01 3.10
C PRO A 120 16.47 -10.51 1.73
N GLU A 121 15.40 -11.31 1.70
CA GLU A 121 14.91 -11.88 0.43
C GLU A 121 14.29 -10.85 -0.51
N LEU A 122 13.76 -9.76 0.03
CA LEU A 122 13.04 -8.76 -0.75
C LEU A 122 13.69 -7.37 -0.73
N ASP A 123 14.46 -7.02 0.30
CA ASP A 123 15.06 -5.68 0.45
C ASP A 123 15.85 -5.24 -0.78
N ALA A 124 16.72 -6.09 -1.30
CA ALA A 124 17.54 -5.77 -2.46
C ALA A 124 16.70 -5.48 -3.72
N LYS A 125 15.54 -6.11 -3.83
CA LYS A 125 14.62 -5.92 -4.96
C LYS A 125 13.80 -4.66 -4.79
N LEU A 126 13.28 -4.42 -3.58
CA LEU A 126 12.51 -3.21 -3.26
C LEU A 126 13.36 -1.95 -3.39
N GLY A 127 14.65 -2.03 -3.10
CA GLY A 127 15.59 -0.92 -3.31
C GLY A 127 15.72 -0.45 -4.77
N GLN A 128 15.32 -1.28 -5.72
CA GLN A 128 15.31 -0.94 -7.16
C GLN A 128 13.98 -0.36 -7.64
N TRP A 129 12.95 -0.37 -6.79
CA TRP A 129 11.63 0.10 -7.19
C TRP A 129 11.51 1.61 -7.06
N SER A 130 10.87 2.23 -8.04
CA SER A 130 10.47 3.63 -7.94
C SER A 130 9.20 3.72 -7.11
N LEU A 131 9.34 4.23 -5.88
CA LEU A 131 8.23 4.43 -4.96
C LEU A 131 7.70 5.85 -5.06
N VAL A 132 6.39 5.99 -5.08
CA VAL A 132 5.68 7.27 -5.02
C VAL A 132 5.01 7.39 -3.66
N GLY A 133 5.33 8.43 -2.93
CA GLY A 133 4.73 8.63 -1.60
C GLY A 133 5.60 9.45 -0.66
N PRO A 134 5.22 9.51 0.63
CA PRO A 134 4.05 8.85 1.24
C PRO A 134 2.72 9.49 0.82
N GLN A 135 1.75 8.68 0.43
CA GLN A 135 0.43 9.13 -0.05
C GLN A 135 -0.65 8.12 0.26
N THR A 136 -1.81 8.58 0.74
CA THR A 136 -3.03 7.77 0.77
C THR A 136 -3.67 7.69 -0.62
N TRP A 137 -4.65 6.79 -0.77
CA TRP A 137 -5.45 6.71 -1.99
C TRP A 137 -6.14 8.04 -2.33
N GLU A 138 -6.71 8.72 -1.34
CA GLU A 138 -7.37 10.00 -1.56
C GLU A 138 -6.39 11.07 -2.02
N GLN A 139 -5.23 11.19 -1.37
CA GLN A 139 -4.18 12.12 -1.80
C GLN A 139 -3.74 11.84 -3.22
N ARG A 140 -3.51 10.56 -3.56
CA ARG A 140 -3.13 10.16 -4.91
C ARG A 140 -4.22 10.46 -5.95
N LYS A 141 -5.49 10.24 -5.60
CA LYS A 141 -6.64 10.58 -6.44
C LYS A 141 -6.70 12.07 -6.74
N TRP A 142 -6.56 12.92 -5.73
CA TRP A 142 -6.61 14.37 -5.90
C TRP A 142 -5.43 14.90 -6.71
N LEU A 143 -4.23 14.39 -6.49
CA LEU A 143 -3.05 14.76 -7.30
C LEU A 143 -3.28 14.49 -8.80
N ARG A 144 -3.89 13.35 -9.13
CA ARG A 144 -4.20 13.03 -10.53
C ARG A 144 -5.29 13.92 -11.13
N ILE A 145 -6.34 14.21 -10.36
CA ILE A 145 -7.37 15.13 -10.79
C ILE A 145 -6.76 16.50 -11.08
N ALA A 146 -5.91 17.01 -10.20
CA ALA A 146 -5.22 18.28 -10.38
C ALA A 146 -4.30 18.26 -11.62
N GLN A 147 -3.57 17.17 -11.86
CA GLN A 147 -2.71 17.01 -13.04
C GLN A 147 -3.48 16.86 -14.35
N SER A 148 -4.70 16.30 -14.33
CA SER A 148 -5.53 16.11 -15.52
C SER A 148 -6.33 17.34 -15.90
N GLN A 149 -6.47 18.33 -15.03
CA GLN A 149 -7.17 19.58 -15.33
C GLN A 149 -6.22 20.52 -16.09
N ALA A 150 -6.58 20.85 -17.31
CA ALA A 150 -5.80 21.75 -18.18
C ALA A 150 -5.72 23.21 -17.67
N PHE A 151 -6.43 23.54 -16.60
CA PHE A 151 -6.45 24.86 -15.97
C PHE A 151 -6.01 24.75 -14.51
N SER A 152 -4.78 25.16 -14.26
CA SER A 152 -4.02 24.99 -13.02
C SER A 152 -4.41 25.93 -11.86
N ASN A 153 -5.66 26.30 -11.72
CA ASN A 153 -6.11 27.15 -10.62
C ASN A 153 -6.86 26.39 -9.50
N THR A 154 -6.76 25.07 -9.48
CA THR A 154 -7.41 24.28 -8.42
C THR A 154 -6.45 24.11 -7.26
N THR A 155 -6.66 24.86 -6.21
CA THR A 155 -5.96 24.69 -4.92
C THR A 155 -6.25 23.29 -4.38
N LEU A 156 -5.21 22.53 -4.06
CA LEU A 156 -5.36 21.21 -3.44
C LEU A 156 -6.02 21.33 -2.06
N PRO A 157 -6.88 20.40 -1.63
CA PRO A 157 -7.58 20.46 -0.35
C PRO A 157 -6.68 20.58 0.89
N GLY A 158 -5.37 20.41 0.78
CA GLY A 158 -4.41 20.60 1.87
C GLY A 158 -3.84 22.01 1.98
N GLU A 159 -4.02 22.87 0.97
CA GLU A 159 -3.46 24.23 0.98
C GLU A 159 -4.41 25.28 1.57
N LEU A 160 -5.66 24.90 1.85
CA LEU A 160 -6.68 25.80 2.38
C LEU A 160 -6.56 26.13 3.88
N THR A 161 -5.53 25.64 4.57
CA THR A 161 -5.44 25.75 6.05
C THR A 161 -4.45 26.76 6.58
N GLN A 162 -3.86 27.62 5.76
CA GLN A 162 -3.14 28.77 6.31
C GLN A 162 -4.07 30.01 6.33
N PRO A 163 -4.52 30.44 7.52
CA PRO A 163 -5.23 31.71 7.61
C PRO A 163 -4.28 32.85 7.18
N PRO A 164 -4.79 33.88 6.50
CA PRO A 164 -3.96 34.99 6.03
C PRO A 164 -3.25 35.62 7.20
N VAL A 165 -1.92 35.68 7.15
CA VAL A 165 -1.09 36.38 8.11
C VAL A 165 -1.46 37.83 8.04
N LYS A 166 -2.17 38.38 9.07
CA LYS A 166 -2.42 39.80 9.23
C LYS A 166 -1.07 40.47 9.43
N LYS A 167 -0.56 41.16 8.38
CA LYS A 167 0.50 42.12 8.54
C LYS A 167 -0.02 43.23 9.47
N ARG A 168 0.53 43.28 10.67
CA ARG A 168 0.35 44.45 11.53
C ARG A 168 1.11 45.63 10.89
N ALA A 169 0.37 46.71 10.67
CA ALA A 169 0.91 48.02 10.33
C ALA A 169 1.57 48.63 11.56
#